data_88e49ba8d92b24c79eb44d8d6ec063f7
#
_entry.id   88e49ba8d92b24c79eb44d8d6ec063f7
#
_cell.length_a   1.000
_cell.length_b   1.000
_cell.length_c   1.000
_cell.angle_alpha   90.00
_cell.angle_beta   90.00
_cell.angle_gamma   90.00
#
_symmetry.space_group_name_H-M   'P 1'
#
loop_
_entity.id
_entity.type
_entity.pdbx_description
1 polymer ?
#
loop_
_entity_poly.entity_id
_entity_poly.type
_entity_poly.pdbx_seq_one_letter_code
_entity_poly.pdbx_strand_id
1 'polypeptide(L)'
;MGQKTNPIGLRLGIIRSWESRWFSEKGYSDLLQEDINLRKFLLKRLSSAGISRIEIERPAKLANIILYSSRPGVIIGKKGSDIEKLKKEVSKLVSGDVSINIVEIKKPELDSQLVADNIAQQLEKRVAFRRAMKRAVQSAMRLGALGIRVNCSGRLGGAEIART
;
A
#
# COMPACT_ATOMS: atom_id res chain seq x y z
N MET A 1 -12.46 -22.93 14.31
CA MET A 1 -11.76 -21.62 14.44
C MET A 1 -12.70 -20.54 13.93
N GLY A 2 -12.94 -19.48 14.70
CA GLY A 2 -13.83 -18.39 14.30
C GLY A 2 -13.26 -17.59 13.10
N GLN A 3 -14.15 -17.17 12.22
CA GLN A 3 -13.80 -16.27 11.13
C GLN A 3 -13.53 -14.88 11.67
N LYS A 4 -12.51 -14.21 11.12
CA LYS A 4 -12.14 -12.84 11.50
C LYS A 4 -12.67 -11.88 10.45
N THR A 5 -13.35 -10.82 10.88
CA THR A 5 -13.78 -9.74 9.99
C THR A 5 -12.57 -8.96 9.45
N ASN A 6 -12.65 -8.53 8.19
CA ASN A 6 -11.64 -7.67 7.62
C ASN A 6 -11.57 -6.34 8.41
N PRO A 7 -10.40 -5.95 8.92
CA PRO A 7 -10.27 -4.77 9.77
C PRO A 7 -10.57 -3.45 9.04
N ILE A 8 -10.34 -3.38 7.74
CA ILE A 8 -10.70 -2.21 6.92
C ILE A 8 -12.21 -2.18 6.76
N GLY A 9 -12.84 -3.31 6.41
CA GLY A 9 -14.28 -3.42 6.24
C GLY A 9 -15.06 -3.05 7.51
N LEU A 10 -14.57 -3.46 8.68
CA LEU A 10 -15.19 -3.10 9.97
C LEU A 10 -15.17 -1.58 10.22
N ARG A 11 -14.19 -0.86 9.71
CA ARG A 11 -13.99 0.57 9.95
C ARG A 11 -14.51 1.48 8.85
N LEU A 12 -15.00 0.91 7.75
CA LEU A 12 -15.59 1.69 6.65
C LEU A 12 -16.82 2.47 7.15
N GLY A 13 -16.90 3.74 6.77
CA GLY A 13 -17.97 4.64 7.17
C GLY A 13 -17.87 5.16 8.61
N ILE A 14 -16.93 4.68 9.42
CA ILE A 14 -16.68 5.16 10.80
C ILE A 14 -15.40 6.01 10.82
N ILE A 15 -14.23 5.38 10.63
CA ILE A 15 -12.92 6.04 10.66
C ILE A 15 -12.13 5.85 9.37
N ARG A 16 -12.62 5.05 8.45
CA ARG A 16 -12.03 4.81 7.13
C ARG A 16 -13.04 5.05 6.03
N SER A 17 -12.57 5.59 4.91
CA SER A 17 -13.32 5.70 3.66
C SER A 17 -12.88 4.63 2.66
N TRP A 18 -13.60 4.53 1.56
CA TRP A 18 -13.24 3.67 0.43
C TRP A 18 -11.95 4.17 -0.24
N GLU A 19 -11.18 3.24 -0.75
CA GLU A 19 -9.97 3.57 -1.52
C GLU A 19 -10.28 3.97 -2.96
N SER A 20 -11.41 3.53 -3.52
CA SER A 20 -11.95 4.02 -4.78
C SER A 20 -13.20 4.83 -4.49
N ARG A 21 -13.19 6.12 -4.85
CA ARG A 21 -14.26 7.09 -4.57
C ARG A 21 -14.84 7.60 -5.87
N TRP A 22 -15.73 6.83 -6.44
CA TRP A 22 -16.45 7.20 -7.66
C TRP A 22 -17.76 6.41 -7.77
N PHE A 23 -18.64 6.89 -8.61
CA PHE A 23 -19.91 6.25 -8.92
C PHE A 23 -20.09 6.20 -10.44
N SER A 24 -20.65 5.12 -10.95
CA SER A 24 -21.03 4.97 -12.37
C SER A 24 -22.25 4.08 -12.51
N GLU A 25 -23.25 4.54 -13.22
CA GLU A 25 -24.44 3.73 -13.56
C GLU A 25 -24.15 2.78 -14.72
N LYS A 26 -23.34 3.23 -15.69
CA LYS A 26 -22.97 2.45 -16.88
C LYS A 26 -21.46 2.23 -16.93
N GLY A 27 -21.02 1.02 -17.29
CA GLY A 27 -19.59 0.72 -17.40
C GLY A 27 -18.87 0.53 -16.06
N TYR A 28 -19.59 0.21 -14.97
CA TYR A 28 -18.99 -0.03 -13.65
C TYR A 28 -17.93 -1.14 -13.69
N SER A 29 -18.21 -2.25 -14.40
CA SER A 29 -17.28 -3.38 -14.53
C SER A 29 -15.94 -2.98 -15.15
N ASP A 30 -15.97 -2.15 -16.17
CA ASP A 30 -14.79 -1.74 -16.92
C ASP A 30 -13.93 -0.80 -16.08
N LEU A 31 -14.55 0.18 -15.43
CA LEU A 31 -13.86 1.09 -14.50
C LEU A 31 -13.27 0.37 -13.29
N LEU A 32 -13.97 -0.62 -12.75
CA LEU A 32 -13.45 -1.44 -11.67
C LEU A 32 -12.25 -2.28 -12.12
N GLN A 33 -12.32 -2.88 -13.31
CA GLN A 33 -11.20 -3.63 -13.88
C GLN A 33 -9.99 -2.74 -14.14
N GLU A 34 -10.19 -1.51 -14.62
CA GLU A 34 -9.13 -0.52 -14.77
C GLU A 34 -8.48 -0.22 -13.42
N ASP A 35 -9.27 0.05 -12.36
CA ASP A 35 -8.75 0.35 -11.02
C ASP A 35 -7.91 -0.81 -10.45
N ILE A 36 -8.37 -2.05 -10.62
CA ILE A 36 -7.65 -3.24 -10.19
C ILE A 36 -6.31 -3.37 -10.92
N ASN A 37 -6.30 -3.19 -12.23
CA ASN A 37 -5.09 -3.29 -13.05
C ASN A 37 -4.12 -2.16 -12.71
N LEU A 38 -4.62 -0.95 -12.52
CA LEU A 38 -3.85 0.21 -12.13
C LEU A 38 -3.17 0.02 -10.76
N ARG A 39 -3.90 -0.47 -9.75
CA ARG A 39 -3.33 -0.77 -8.43
C ARG A 39 -2.22 -1.81 -8.52
N LYS A 40 -2.46 -2.91 -9.23
CA LYS A 40 -1.45 -3.96 -9.45
C LYS A 40 -0.19 -3.41 -10.13
N PHE A 41 -0.36 -2.60 -11.16
CA PHE A 41 0.74 -1.96 -11.89
C PHE A 41 1.54 -1.03 -10.98
N LEU A 42 0.86 -0.12 -10.27
CA LEU A 42 1.51 0.85 -9.38
C LEU A 42 2.27 0.18 -8.23
N LEU A 43 1.68 -0.80 -7.56
CA LEU A 43 2.33 -1.54 -6.48
C LEU A 43 3.59 -2.28 -6.98
N LYS A 44 3.53 -2.89 -8.17
CA LYS A 44 4.68 -3.55 -8.78
C LYS A 44 5.77 -2.55 -9.18
N ARG A 45 5.39 -1.45 -9.81
CA ARG A 45 6.32 -0.43 -10.34
C ARG A 45 7.02 0.35 -9.24
N LEU A 46 6.31 0.62 -8.14
CA LEU A 46 6.75 1.46 -7.03
C LEU A 46 7.07 0.66 -5.76
N SER A 47 7.45 -0.60 -5.89
CA SER A 47 7.76 -1.50 -4.76
C SER A 47 8.85 -0.95 -3.82
N SER A 48 9.80 -0.16 -4.35
CA SER A 48 10.88 0.49 -3.57
C SER A 48 10.45 1.78 -2.86
N ALA A 49 9.33 2.37 -3.25
CA ALA A 49 8.87 3.65 -2.74
C ALA A 49 8.12 3.55 -1.39
N GLY A 50 7.78 2.34 -0.94
CA GLY A 50 7.04 2.12 0.30
C GLY A 50 5.65 2.75 0.25
N ILE A 51 4.75 2.17 -0.55
CA ILE A 51 3.37 2.62 -0.69
C ILE A 51 2.51 1.96 0.39
N SER A 52 1.80 2.77 1.16
CA SER A 52 0.83 2.29 2.15
C SER A 52 -0.53 2.01 1.52
N ARG A 53 -1.06 2.98 0.77
CA ARG A 53 -2.35 2.87 0.09
C ARG A 53 -2.40 3.74 -1.15
N ILE A 54 -3.33 3.39 -2.03
CA ILE A 54 -3.62 4.10 -3.28
C ILE A 54 -5.10 4.46 -3.27
N GLU A 55 -5.42 5.74 -3.29
CA GLU A 55 -6.79 6.22 -3.42
C GLU A 55 -7.03 6.67 -4.87
N ILE A 56 -8.17 6.32 -5.43
CA ILE A 56 -8.55 6.65 -6.81
C ILE A 56 -9.89 7.38 -6.77
N GLU A 57 -9.90 8.58 -7.32
CA GLU A 57 -11.10 9.39 -7.47
C GLU A 57 -11.34 9.61 -8.97
N ARG A 58 -12.59 9.55 -9.39
CA ARG A 58 -12.95 9.78 -10.80
C ARG A 58 -14.00 10.88 -10.92
N PRO A 59 -13.62 12.15 -10.76
CA PRO A 59 -14.51 13.25 -11.09
C PRO A 59 -14.62 13.39 -12.61
N ALA A 60 -15.81 13.15 -13.16
CA ALA A 60 -16.10 13.16 -14.59
C ALA A 60 -15.18 12.22 -15.41
N LYS A 61 -14.35 12.78 -16.29
CA LYS A 61 -13.40 12.02 -17.14
C LYS A 61 -11.96 12.00 -16.63
N LEU A 62 -11.70 12.57 -15.44
CA LEU A 62 -10.37 12.64 -14.84
C LEU A 62 -10.19 11.51 -13.82
N ALA A 63 -9.11 10.76 -13.93
CA ALA A 63 -8.68 9.82 -12.89
C ALA A 63 -7.62 10.49 -12.00
N ASN A 64 -8.02 10.85 -10.78
CA ASN A 64 -7.12 11.42 -9.78
C ASN A 64 -6.60 10.29 -8.87
N ILE A 65 -5.31 10.02 -8.93
CA ILE A 65 -4.64 8.94 -8.20
C ILE A 65 -3.83 9.56 -7.07
N ILE A 66 -4.16 9.21 -5.83
CA ILE A 66 -3.47 9.71 -4.65
C ILE A 66 -2.63 8.57 -4.07
N LEU A 67 -1.31 8.75 -4.09
CA LEU A 67 -0.33 7.78 -3.61
C LEU A 67 0.16 8.18 -2.21
N TYR A 68 -0.13 7.36 -1.22
CA TYR A 68 0.42 7.54 0.13
C TYR A 68 1.73 6.75 0.25
N SER A 69 2.83 7.46 0.40
CA SER A 69 4.18 6.88 0.39
C SER A 69 5.03 7.37 1.55
N SER A 70 5.91 6.50 2.04
CA SER A 70 6.96 6.86 3.00
C SER A 70 8.19 7.52 2.35
N ARG A 71 8.34 7.37 1.03
CA ARG A 71 9.50 7.87 0.29
C ARG A 71 9.08 8.60 -0.99
N PRO A 72 8.45 9.78 -0.87
CA PRO A 72 7.95 10.51 -2.03
C PRO A 72 9.04 10.88 -3.04
N GLY A 73 10.26 11.12 -2.59
CA GLY A 73 11.39 11.43 -3.46
C GLY A 73 11.73 10.34 -4.49
N VAL A 74 11.47 9.07 -4.16
CA VAL A 74 11.68 7.94 -5.08
C VAL A 74 10.65 7.95 -6.21
N ILE A 75 9.44 8.43 -5.93
CA ILE A 75 8.36 8.51 -6.93
C ILE A 75 8.55 9.72 -7.84
N ILE A 76 8.93 10.86 -7.26
CA ILE A 76 9.11 12.11 -8.00
C ILE A 76 10.34 12.02 -8.91
N GLY A 77 11.42 11.41 -8.39
CA GLY A 77 12.68 11.29 -9.10
C GLY A 77 13.44 12.60 -9.25
N LYS A 78 14.52 12.58 -10.01
CA LYS A 78 15.32 13.79 -10.28
C LYS A 78 14.54 14.79 -11.14
N LYS A 79 14.29 15.99 -10.61
CA LYS A 79 13.58 17.09 -11.30
C LYS A 79 12.17 16.68 -11.82
N GLY A 80 11.52 15.71 -11.21
CA GLY A 80 10.18 15.28 -11.63
C GLY A 80 10.13 14.35 -12.84
N SER A 81 11.27 13.86 -13.34
CA SER A 81 11.32 13.02 -14.55
C SER A 81 10.58 11.70 -14.40
N ASP A 82 10.60 11.12 -13.19
CA ASP A 82 10.05 9.79 -12.99
C ASP A 82 8.52 9.81 -12.81
N ILE A 83 7.99 10.88 -12.20
CA ILE A 83 6.53 11.07 -12.11
C ILE A 83 5.91 11.36 -13.49
N GLU A 84 6.61 12.08 -14.38
CA GLU A 84 6.13 12.30 -15.74
C GLU A 84 6.10 11.01 -16.57
N LYS A 85 7.13 10.16 -16.43
CA LYS A 85 7.14 8.83 -17.05
C LYS A 85 6.00 7.97 -16.50
N LEU A 86 5.84 7.95 -15.18
CA LEU A 86 4.76 7.22 -14.53
C LEU A 86 3.39 7.69 -15.03
N LYS A 87 3.17 9.00 -15.14
CA LYS A 87 1.93 9.56 -15.68
C LYS A 87 1.66 9.07 -17.11
N LYS A 88 2.69 9.06 -17.98
CA LYS A 88 2.58 8.53 -19.35
C LYS A 88 2.31 7.02 -19.41
N GLU A 89 2.88 6.26 -18.47
CA GLU A 89 2.62 4.82 -18.37
C GLU A 89 1.18 4.55 -17.92
N VAL A 90 0.72 5.29 -16.92
CA VAL A 90 -0.63 5.16 -16.35
C VAL A 90 -1.71 5.63 -17.34
N SER A 91 -1.48 6.69 -18.11
CA SER A 91 -2.43 7.17 -19.12
C SER A 91 -2.69 6.17 -20.26
N LYS A 92 -1.86 5.15 -20.41
CA LYS A 92 -2.11 4.04 -21.36
C LYS A 92 -3.05 2.96 -20.79
N LEU A 93 -3.23 2.94 -19.46
CA LEU A 93 -4.02 1.94 -18.75
C LEU A 93 -5.41 2.43 -18.37
N VAL A 94 -5.63 3.74 -18.41
CA VAL A 94 -6.87 4.38 -17.95
C VAL A 94 -7.51 5.15 -19.09
N SER A 95 -8.83 5.01 -19.21
CA SER A 95 -9.65 5.73 -20.18
C SER A 95 -9.90 7.15 -19.69
N GLY A 96 -9.08 8.12 -20.07
CA GLY A 96 -9.26 9.54 -19.72
C GLY A 96 -7.98 10.22 -19.24
N ASP A 97 -8.14 11.46 -18.76
CA ASP A 97 -7.02 12.23 -18.23
C ASP A 97 -6.59 11.69 -16.86
N VAL A 98 -5.27 11.74 -16.59
CA VAL A 98 -4.69 11.23 -15.35
C VAL A 98 -4.00 12.33 -14.58
N SER A 99 -4.33 12.45 -13.28
CA SER A 99 -3.60 13.25 -12.31
C SER A 99 -2.99 12.33 -11.24
N ILE A 100 -1.75 12.57 -10.86
CA ILE A 100 -1.08 11.81 -9.81
C ILE A 100 -0.66 12.77 -8.71
N ASN A 101 -1.19 12.54 -7.52
CA ASN A 101 -0.87 13.29 -6.31
C ASN A 101 -0.11 12.38 -5.33
N ILE A 102 0.90 12.90 -4.67
CA ILE A 102 1.72 12.14 -3.72
C ILE A 102 1.54 12.77 -2.34
N VAL A 103 1.19 11.94 -1.37
CA VAL A 103 1.06 12.33 0.04
C VAL A 103 2.13 11.60 0.84
N GLU A 104 2.93 12.37 1.57
CA GLU A 104 3.97 11.80 2.44
C GLU A 104 3.40 11.28 3.75
N ILE A 105 3.83 10.08 4.15
CA ILE A 105 3.55 9.50 5.45
C ILE A 105 4.71 9.83 6.39
N LYS A 106 4.47 10.78 7.31
CA LYS A 106 5.50 11.28 8.25
C LYS A 106 6.02 10.23 9.23
N LYS A 107 5.17 9.25 9.62
CA LYS A 107 5.52 8.19 10.60
C LYS A 107 5.24 6.81 10.00
N PRO A 108 6.12 6.29 9.12
CA PRO A 108 5.90 5.01 8.44
C PRO A 108 5.85 3.81 9.39
N GLU A 109 6.49 3.90 10.55
CA GLU A 109 6.52 2.82 11.54
C GLU A 109 5.20 2.66 12.32
N LEU A 110 4.27 3.60 12.19
CA LEU A 110 2.90 3.49 12.73
C LEU A 110 1.91 2.97 11.68
N ASP A 111 2.31 2.91 10.41
CA ASP A 111 1.48 2.39 9.34
C ASP A 111 1.65 0.86 9.24
N SER A 112 0.54 0.14 9.39
CA SER A 112 0.55 -1.32 9.45
C SER A 112 1.03 -1.98 8.16
N GLN A 113 0.69 -1.40 6.99
CA GLN A 113 1.11 -1.92 5.69
C GLN A 113 2.62 -1.77 5.49
N LEU A 114 3.15 -0.58 5.79
CA LEU A 114 4.59 -0.30 5.65
C LEU A 114 5.44 -1.12 6.62
N VAL A 115 4.94 -1.36 7.83
CA VAL A 115 5.60 -2.25 8.81
C VAL A 115 5.62 -3.69 8.31
N ALA A 116 4.51 -4.18 7.75
CA ALA A 116 4.44 -5.54 7.20
C ALA A 116 5.39 -5.71 6.02
N ASP A 117 5.42 -4.76 5.09
CA ASP A 117 6.33 -4.77 3.93
C ASP A 117 7.80 -4.71 4.36
N ASN A 118 8.12 -3.92 5.38
CA ASN A 118 9.48 -3.85 5.94
C ASN A 118 9.91 -5.20 6.54
N ILE A 119 9.03 -5.87 7.29
CA ILE A 119 9.30 -7.19 7.84
C ILE A 119 9.50 -8.20 6.70
N ALA A 120 8.62 -8.20 5.69
CA ALA A 120 8.72 -9.08 4.53
C ALA A 120 10.08 -8.92 3.81
N GLN A 121 10.50 -7.68 3.52
CA GLN A 121 11.79 -7.39 2.91
C GLN A 121 12.98 -7.85 3.77
N GLN A 122 12.89 -7.77 5.10
CA GLN A 122 13.92 -8.30 5.98
C GLN A 122 13.99 -9.82 5.94
N LEU A 123 12.84 -10.51 5.84
CA LEU A 123 12.78 -11.96 5.70
C LEU A 123 13.36 -12.43 4.36
N GLU A 124 13.06 -11.74 3.26
CA GLU A 124 13.67 -12.00 1.95
C GLU A 124 15.20 -11.86 1.99
N LYS A 125 15.72 -10.91 2.76
CA LYS A 125 17.16 -10.74 3.03
C LYS A 125 17.71 -11.73 4.06
N ARG A 126 16.95 -12.77 4.40
CA ARG A 126 17.33 -13.84 5.35
C ARG A 126 17.65 -13.35 6.76
N VAL A 127 17.11 -12.22 7.19
CA VAL A 127 17.20 -11.80 8.59
C VAL A 127 16.34 -12.72 9.46
N ALA A 128 16.84 -13.11 10.63
CA ALA A 128 16.10 -13.97 11.55
C ALA A 128 14.73 -13.32 11.90
N PHE A 129 13.64 -14.06 11.69
CA PHE A 129 12.27 -13.54 11.83
C PHE A 129 11.99 -12.97 13.22
N ARG A 130 12.50 -13.63 14.30
CA ARG A 130 12.35 -13.13 15.68
C ARG A 130 12.99 -11.75 15.86
N ARG A 131 14.14 -11.51 15.23
CA ARG A 131 14.84 -10.22 15.30
C ARG A 131 14.10 -9.14 14.52
N ALA A 132 13.61 -9.48 13.33
CA ALA A 132 12.82 -8.56 12.50
C ALA A 132 11.54 -8.12 13.23
N MET A 133 10.76 -9.06 13.77
CA MET A 133 9.53 -8.79 14.52
C MET A 133 9.82 -7.93 15.77
N LYS A 134 10.80 -8.31 16.59
CA LYS A 134 11.16 -7.57 17.81
C LYS A 134 11.54 -6.12 17.51
N ARG A 135 12.34 -5.90 16.44
CA ARG A 135 12.74 -4.56 16.00
C ARG A 135 11.53 -3.73 15.56
N ALA A 136 10.63 -4.31 14.77
CA ALA A 136 9.41 -3.63 14.32
C ALA A 136 8.53 -3.20 15.51
N VAL A 137 8.32 -4.10 16.48
CA VAL A 137 7.56 -3.78 17.70
C VAL A 137 8.23 -2.66 18.49
N GLN A 138 9.53 -2.72 18.71
CA GLN A 138 10.26 -1.69 19.44
C GLN A 138 10.21 -0.33 18.74
N SER A 139 10.34 -0.29 17.42
CA SER A 139 10.25 0.95 16.64
C SER A 139 8.88 1.60 16.74
N ALA A 140 7.80 0.81 16.56
CA ALA A 140 6.43 1.30 16.66
C ALA A 140 6.11 1.85 18.06
N MET A 141 6.50 1.13 19.13
CA MET A 141 6.28 1.56 20.50
C MET A 141 7.05 2.84 20.84
N ARG A 142 8.29 2.99 20.34
CA ARG A 142 9.10 4.21 20.52
C ARG A 142 8.45 5.45 19.92
N LEU A 143 7.72 5.27 18.79
CA LEU A 143 7.03 6.36 18.11
C LEU A 143 5.63 6.66 18.65
N GLY A 144 5.25 6.01 19.75
CA GLY A 144 4.00 6.29 20.46
C GLY A 144 2.81 5.45 20.00
N ALA A 145 3.04 4.26 19.47
CA ALA A 145 1.97 3.30 19.26
C ALA A 145 1.38 2.85 20.61
N LEU A 146 0.07 2.81 20.73
CA LEU A 146 -0.63 2.30 21.93
C LEU A 146 -0.46 0.78 22.11
N GLY A 147 -0.20 0.07 21.02
CA GLY A 147 0.05 -1.36 20.99
C GLY A 147 0.26 -1.84 19.57
N ILE A 148 0.95 -2.96 19.43
CA ILE A 148 1.21 -3.61 18.15
C ILE A 148 1.22 -5.12 18.32
N ARG A 149 0.63 -5.79 17.34
CA ARG A 149 0.71 -7.25 17.21
C ARG A 149 1.26 -7.60 15.84
N VAL A 150 2.32 -8.40 15.80
CA VAL A 150 2.95 -8.91 14.59
C VAL A 150 2.87 -10.42 14.58
N ASN A 151 2.33 -10.99 13.50
CA ASN A 151 2.31 -12.43 13.26
C ASN A 151 3.06 -12.73 11.97
N CYS A 152 4.00 -13.66 12.03
CA CYS A 152 4.66 -14.22 10.85
C CYS A 152 4.39 -15.72 10.84
N SER A 153 3.92 -16.26 9.72
CA SER A 153 3.61 -17.67 9.56
C SER A 153 4.29 -18.26 8.33
N GLY A 154 4.54 -19.54 8.37
CA GLY A 154 5.19 -20.26 7.27
C GLY A 154 6.33 -21.16 7.75
N ARG A 155 7.17 -21.61 6.82
CA ARG A 155 8.36 -22.45 7.12
C ARG A 155 9.53 -21.58 7.60
N LEU A 156 9.36 -20.96 8.77
CA LEU A 156 10.29 -19.98 9.32
C LEU A 156 11.61 -20.64 9.73
N GLY A 157 12.71 -20.05 9.27
CA GLY A 157 14.07 -20.55 9.55
C GLY A 157 14.40 -21.89 8.89
N GLY A 158 13.68 -22.29 7.83
CA GLY A 158 13.89 -23.56 7.13
C GLY A 158 13.20 -24.77 7.79
N ALA A 159 12.29 -24.53 8.75
CA ALA A 159 11.54 -25.59 9.39
C ALA A 159 10.69 -26.37 8.37
N GLU A 160 10.60 -27.72 8.54
CA GLU A 160 9.77 -28.56 7.67
C GLU A 160 8.28 -28.30 7.87
N ILE A 161 7.86 -28.00 9.10
CA ILE A 161 6.48 -27.73 9.47
C ILE A 161 6.27 -26.22 9.57
N ALA A 162 5.15 -25.71 9.00
CA ALA A 162 4.78 -24.32 9.13
C ALA A 162 4.47 -23.96 10.60
N ARG A 163 4.98 -22.80 11.02
CA ARG A 163 4.79 -22.23 12.37
C ARG A 163 4.23 -20.83 12.28
N THR A 164 3.65 -20.38 13.38
CA THR A 164 3.09 -19.01 13.49
C THR A 164 3.81 -18.25 14.59
#